data_cefe4a8ed981db0f3b7b7bbdc7e23854
#
_entry.id   cefe4a8ed981db0f3b7b7bbdc7e23854
#
_cell.length_a   1.000
_cell.length_b   1.000
_cell.length_c   1.000
_cell.angle_alpha   90.00
_cell.angle_beta   90.00
_cell.angle_gamma   90.00
#
_symmetry.space_group_name_H-M   'P 1'
#
loop_
_entity.id
_entity.type
_entity.pdbx_description
1 polymer ?
#
loop_
_entity_poly.entity_id
_entity_poly.type
_entity_poly.pdbx_seq_one_letter_code
_entity_poly.pdbx_strand_id
1 'polypeptide(L)'
;DQDLSVAFYDMTTIRAEGLTTMEGDVRQFGMAKEGLIARQFMLGVVQTSEGLPIYHEVFDGNTAETKTLLPILKKVMDRFPNLRRLILVADRGLLSLDNLEALQSIHLRPDIGQDPGKGQALEFIIAVPGRRYHEFADLLTPLQAQCATATTEITGEVAWNGLRMVVAHDPAVIQKVSEAAGRDLMRPALRLLHGAGLHADRGQRRQRAA
;
A
#
# COMPACT_ATOMS: atom_id res chain seq x y z
N ASP A 1 -14.85 21.49 0.21
CA ASP A 1 -13.45 21.18 -0.16
C ASP A 1 -13.07 19.89 0.51
N GLN A 2 -12.71 18.86 -0.28
CA GLN A 2 -12.22 17.58 0.23
C GLN A 2 -10.71 17.67 0.40
N ASP A 3 -10.21 17.21 1.55
CA ASP A 3 -8.78 17.09 1.76
C ASP A 3 -8.25 15.85 1.02
N LEU A 4 -7.54 16.06 -0.08
CA LEU A 4 -6.90 15.04 -0.88
C LEU A 4 -5.46 14.75 -0.43
N SER A 5 -5.04 15.25 0.72
CA SER A 5 -3.66 15.07 1.20
C SER A 5 -3.31 13.60 1.50
N VAL A 6 -4.31 12.74 1.70
CA VAL A 6 -4.12 11.30 1.90
C VAL A 6 -4.96 10.53 0.91
N ALA A 7 -4.32 9.70 0.10
CA ALA A 7 -4.97 8.82 -0.85
C ALA A 7 -4.62 7.35 -0.56
N PHE A 8 -5.64 6.53 -0.45
CA PHE A 8 -5.51 5.08 -0.35
C PHE A 8 -5.68 4.46 -1.72
N TYR A 9 -4.73 3.65 -2.15
CA TYR A 9 -4.85 2.86 -3.35
C TYR A 9 -4.96 1.38 -3.01
N ASP A 10 -6.00 0.76 -3.51
CA ASP A 10 -6.25 -0.68 -3.36
C ASP A 10 -6.70 -1.28 -4.68
N MET A 11 -6.38 -2.56 -4.85
CA MET A 11 -6.81 -3.35 -5.99
C MET A 11 -7.70 -4.50 -5.57
N THR A 12 -8.76 -4.69 -6.33
CA THR A 12 -9.62 -5.87 -6.19
C THR A 12 -9.74 -6.61 -7.50
N THR A 13 -9.84 -7.93 -7.40
CA THR A 13 -10.12 -8.80 -8.53
C THR A 13 -11.62 -9.04 -8.61
N ILE A 14 -12.22 -8.79 -9.75
CA ILE A 14 -13.63 -9.03 -10.01
C ILE A 14 -13.74 -10.20 -10.97
N ARG A 15 -14.28 -11.31 -10.47
CA ARG A 15 -14.56 -12.49 -11.28
C ARG A 15 -15.68 -12.19 -12.26
N ALA A 16 -15.50 -12.59 -13.50
CA ALA A 16 -16.49 -12.41 -14.56
C ALA A 16 -16.91 -13.77 -15.11
N GLU A 17 -18.21 -13.97 -15.23
CA GLU A 17 -18.77 -15.14 -15.89
C GLU A 17 -19.18 -14.79 -17.33
N GLY A 18 -19.30 -15.82 -18.17
CA GLY A 18 -19.67 -15.66 -19.56
C GLY A 18 -18.61 -16.17 -20.54
N LEU A 19 -19.05 -16.63 -21.68
CA LEU A 19 -18.23 -17.37 -22.65
C LEU A 19 -17.66 -16.50 -23.77
N THR A 20 -18.18 -15.29 -23.97
CA THR A 20 -17.78 -14.43 -25.08
C THR A 20 -16.43 -13.77 -24.81
N THR A 21 -15.44 -14.06 -25.64
CA THR A 21 -14.20 -13.30 -25.76
C THR A 21 -14.35 -12.37 -26.95
N MET A 22 -14.24 -11.07 -26.70
CA MET A 22 -14.16 -10.05 -27.74
C MET A 22 -12.74 -9.51 -27.80
N GLU A 23 -12.32 -9.03 -28.94
CA GLU A 23 -11.05 -8.32 -29.05
C GLU A 23 -11.07 -7.10 -28.12
N GLY A 24 -9.99 -6.91 -27.33
CA GLY A 24 -9.93 -5.86 -26.32
C GLY A 24 -10.72 -6.15 -25.03
N ASP A 25 -11.20 -7.38 -24.83
CA ASP A 25 -11.89 -7.78 -23.60
C ASP A 25 -10.92 -7.80 -22.41
N VAL A 26 -11.14 -6.93 -21.43
CA VAL A 26 -10.35 -6.84 -20.19
C VAL A 26 -10.49 -8.06 -19.28
N ARG A 27 -11.50 -8.90 -19.53
CA ARG A 27 -11.73 -10.13 -18.77
C ARG A 27 -10.76 -11.22 -19.22
N GLN A 28 -9.60 -11.26 -18.63
CA GLN A 28 -8.55 -12.24 -18.91
C GLN A 28 -8.54 -13.35 -17.87
N PHE A 29 -7.96 -14.51 -18.23
CA PHE A 29 -7.71 -15.56 -17.26
C PHE A 29 -6.56 -15.17 -16.35
N GLY A 30 -6.80 -15.18 -15.04
CA GLY A 30 -5.84 -14.86 -14.02
C GLY A 30 -6.06 -15.69 -12.76
N MET A 31 -5.11 -15.62 -11.84
CA MET A 31 -5.22 -16.28 -10.53
C MET A 31 -6.23 -15.51 -9.66
N ALA A 32 -7.39 -16.08 -9.43
CA ALA A 32 -8.37 -15.53 -8.49
C ALA A 32 -7.88 -15.64 -7.04
N LYS A 33 -8.46 -14.83 -6.15
CA LYS A 33 -8.09 -14.82 -4.70
C LYS A 33 -8.25 -16.20 -4.03
N GLU A 34 -9.14 -17.01 -4.55
CA GLU A 34 -9.40 -18.38 -4.10
C GLU A 34 -8.36 -19.40 -4.59
N GLY A 35 -7.34 -18.97 -5.33
CA GLY A 35 -6.29 -19.83 -5.87
C GLY A 35 -6.70 -20.61 -7.12
N LEU A 36 -7.81 -20.27 -7.74
CA LEU A 36 -8.30 -20.87 -8.98
C LEU A 36 -8.02 -19.95 -10.18
N ILE A 37 -7.81 -20.54 -11.34
CA ILE A 37 -7.75 -19.77 -12.60
C ILE A 37 -9.18 -19.47 -13.03
N ALA A 38 -9.54 -18.20 -13.12
CA ALA A 38 -10.85 -17.74 -13.52
C ALA A 38 -10.73 -16.56 -14.48
N ARG A 39 -11.78 -16.34 -15.29
CA ARG A 39 -11.93 -15.08 -16.03
C ARG A 39 -12.24 -13.98 -15.04
N GLN A 40 -11.49 -12.92 -15.13
CA GLN A 40 -11.56 -11.80 -14.20
C GLN A 40 -11.06 -10.53 -14.86
N PHE A 41 -11.36 -9.41 -14.24
CA PHE A 41 -10.68 -8.14 -14.49
C PHE A 41 -10.25 -7.55 -13.13
N MET A 42 -9.31 -6.64 -13.17
CA MET A 42 -8.83 -6.00 -11.97
C MET A 42 -9.34 -4.56 -11.92
N LEU A 43 -9.83 -4.13 -10.76
CA LEU A 43 -10.29 -2.79 -10.50
C LEU A 43 -9.38 -2.14 -9.46
N GLY A 44 -8.66 -1.10 -9.89
CA GLY A 44 -7.90 -0.23 -8.99
C GLY A 44 -8.77 0.94 -8.57
N VAL A 45 -8.81 1.23 -7.27
CA VAL A 45 -9.58 2.34 -6.70
C VAL A 45 -8.67 3.23 -5.87
N VAL A 46 -8.73 4.52 -6.11
CA VAL A 46 -8.12 5.54 -5.27
C VAL A 46 -9.20 6.24 -4.48
N GLN A 47 -9.05 6.29 -3.17
CA GLN A 47 -10.03 6.89 -2.26
C GLN A 47 -9.37 7.81 -1.24
N THR A 48 -10.15 8.76 -0.72
CA THR A 48 -9.71 9.66 0.34
C THR A 48 -9.61 8.94 1.69
N SER A 49 -9.09 9.61 2.71
CA SER A 49 -9.08 9.13 4.10
C SER A 49 -10.48 8.83 4.64
N GLU A 50 -11.50 9.46 4.09
CA GLU A 50 -12.91 9.25 4.44
C GLU A 50 -13.56 8.08 3.70
N GLY A 51 -12.83 7.45 2.77
CA GLY A 51 -13.32 6.34 1.98
C GLY A 51 -14.10 6.75 0.73
N LEU A 52 -14.04 8.01 0.32
CA LEU A 52 -14.68 8.49 -0.90
C LEU A 52 -13.81 8.15 -2.12
N PRO A 53 -14.32 7.42 -3.12
CA PRO A 53 -13.57 7.12 -4.32
C PRO A 53 -13.40 8.39 -5.17
N ILE A 54 -12.15 8.72 -5.52
CA ILE A 54 -11.79 9.89 -6.34
C ILE A 54 -11.33 9.50 -7.74
N TYR A 55 -10.85 8.27 -7.89
CA TYR A 55 -10.41 7.74 -9.17
C TYR A 55 -10.55 6.21 -9.18
N HIS A 56 -10.81 5.66 -10.35
CA HIS A 56 -10.77 4.22 -10.59
C HIS A 56 -10.21 3.90 -11.97
N GLU A 57 -9.67 2.70 -12.11
CA GLU A 57 -9.14 2.17 -13.36
C GLU A 57 -9.44 0.68 -13.45
N VAL A 58 -9.80 0.22 -14.64
CA VAL A 58 -9.98 -1.19 -14.95
C VAL A 58 -8.77 -1.68 -15.70
N PHE A 59 -8.23 -2.82 -15.28
CA PHE A 59 -7.08 -3.47 -15.90
C PHE A 59 -7.46 -4.89 -16.34
N ASP A 60 -6.69 -5.41 -17.28
CA ASP A 60 -6.81 -6.79 -17.71
C ASP A 60 -6.64 -7.74 -16.52
N GLY A 61 -7.42 -8.81 -16.50
CA GLY A 61 -7.47 -9.75 -15.39
C GLY A 61 -6.17 -10.49 -15.06
N ASN A 62 -5.19 -10.45 -15.95
CA ASN A 62 -3.86 -11.01 -15.78
C ASN A 62 -2.78 -9.95 -15.46
N THR A 63 -3.17 -8.70 -15.25
CA THR A 63 -2.24 -7.62 -14.92
C THR A 63 -1.62 -7.83 -13.54
N ALA A 64 -0.30 -7.72 -13.45
CA ALA A 64 0.39 -7.75 -12.17
C ALA A 64 0.12 -6.46 -11.38
N GLU A 65 -0.28 -6.59 -10.11
CA GLU A 65 -0.64 -5.44 -9.25
C GLU A 65 0.46 -4.37 -9.22
N THR A 66 1.73 -4.78 -9.16
CA THR A 66 2.88 -3.86 -9.14
C THR A 66 2.95 -2.93 -10.36
N LYS A 67 2.38 -3.33 -11.50
CA LYS A 67 2.39 -2.53 -12.72
C LYS A 67 1.31 -1.46 -12.78
N THR A 68 0.37 -1.47 -11.86
CA THR A 68 -0.81 -0.59 -11.88
C THR A 68 -0.60 0.70 -11.10
N LEU A 69 0.28 0.68 -10.09
CA LEU A 69 0.47 1.77 -9.14
C LEU A 69 0.90 3.09 -9.82
N LEU A 70 1.99 3.06 -10.57
CA LEU A 70 2.54 4.27 -11.20
C LEU A 70 1.62 4.88 -12.26
N PRO A 71 1.00 4.09 -13.17
CA PRO A 71 0.03 4.63 -14.12
C PRO A 71 -1.16 5.31 -13.45
N ILE A 72 -1.73 4.71 -12.41
CA ILE A 72 -2.85 5.31 -11.67
C ILE A 72 -2.42 6.59 -10.97
N LEU A 73 -1.28 6.56 -10.27
CA LEU A 73 -0.77 7.74 -9.57
C LEU A 73 -0.57 8.93 -10.52
N LYS A 74 0.00 8.68 -11.71
CA LYS A 74 0.14 9.71 -12.74
C LYS A 74 -1.21 10.30 -13.14
N LYS A 75 -2.21 9.46 -13.42
CA LYS A 75 -3.56 9.90 -13.80
C LYS A 75 -4.25 10.70 -12.69
N VAL A 76 -4.05 10.31 -11.43
CA VAL A 76 -4.56 11.07 -10.27
C VAL A 76 -3.89 12.44 -10.19
N MET A 77 -2.57 12.52 -10.33
CA MET A 77 -1.85 13.80 -10.32
C MET A 77 -2.25 14.70 -11.50
N ASP A 78 -2.48 14.14 -12.67
CA ASP A 78 -2.95 14.89 -13.85
C ASP A 78 -4.39 15.40 -13.66
N ARG A 79 -5.25 14.62 -13.00
CA ARG A 79 -6.63 15.02 -12.71
C ARG A 79 -6.73 16.09 -11.63
N PHE A 80 -5.81 16.08 -10.68
CA PHE A 80 -5.76 17.03 -9.56
C PHE A 80 -4.48 17.87 -9.59
N PRO A 81 -4.32 18.76 -10.58
CA PRO A 81 -3.07 19.50 -10.80
C PRO A 81 -2.71 20.47 -9.68
N ASN A 82 -3.66 20.82 -8.82
CA ASN A 82 -3.49 21.71 -7.69
C ASN A 82 -3.14 20.98 -6.39
N LEU A 83 -2.93 19.67 -6.45
CA LEU A 83 -2.56 18.87 -5.30
C LEU A 83 -1.14 19.26 -4.83
N ARG A 84 -1.03 19.76 -3.60
CA ARG A 84 0.23 20.27 -3.02
C ARG A 84 0.93 19.23 -2.17
N ARG A 85 0.16 18.37 -1.54
CA ARG A 85 0.64 17.28 -0.71
C ARG A 85 -0.14 16.02 -1.04
N LEU A 86 0.55 14.90 -1.14
CA LEU A 86 -0.07 13.60 -1.31
C LEU A 86 0.70 12.57 -0.48
N ILE A 87 -0.03 11.89 0.39
CA ILE A 87 0.44 10.70 1.10
C ILE A 87 -0.24 9.50 0.46
N LEU A 88 0.49 8.73 -0.31
CA LEU A 88 -0.01 7.50 -0.91
C LEU A 88 0.05 6.37 0.10
N VAL A 89 -1.07 5.73 0.37
CA VAL A 89 -1.14 4.52 1.19
C VAL A 89 -1.51 3.34 0.31
N ALA A 90 -0.65 2.33 0.26
CA ALA A 90 -0.82 1.19 -0.62
C ALA A 90 -0.56 -0.14 0.10
N ASP A 91 -1.23 -1.22 -0.35
CA ASP A 91 -1.08 -2.55 0.22
C ASP A 91 0.19 -3.24 -0.28
N ARG A 92 0.53 -4.33 0.38
CA ARG A 92 1.73 -5.18 0.17
C ARG A 92 1.86 -5.76 -1.24
N GLY A 93 0.76 -5.96 -1.96
CA GLY A 93 0.76 -6.47 -3.34
C GLY A 93 1.44 -5.52 -4.33
N LEU A 94 1.48 -4.24 -4.00
CA LEU A 94 2.01 -3.15 -4.83
C LEU A 94 3.51 -2.89 -4.63
N LEU A 95 4.14 -3.54 -3.63
CA LEU A 95 5.54 -3.33 -3.31
C LEU A 95 6.47 -4.04 -4.33
N SER A 96 7.24 -3.26 -5.08
CA SER A 96 8.42 -3.68 -5.82
C SER A 96 9.55 -2.67 -5.62
N LEU A 97 10.80 -3.04 -5.89
CA LEU A 97 11.94 -2.10 -5.83
C LEU A 97 11.77 -0.98 -6.86
N ASP A 98 11.39 -1.33 -8.08
CA ASP A 98 11.15 -0.37 -9.16
C ASP A 98 10.09 0.66 -8.77
N ASN A 99 8.99 0.22 -8.13
CA ASN A 99 7.96 1.14 -7.64
C ASN A 99 8.49 2.05 -6.54
N LEU A 100 9.31 1.54 -5.61
CA LEU A 100 9.88 2.35 -4.54
C LEU A 100 10.80 3.44 -5.08
N GLU A 101 11.71 3.09 -6.00
CA GLU A 101 12.62 4.04 -6.64
C GLU A 101 11.86 5.11 -7.43
N ALA A 102 10.86 4.68 -8.21
CA ALA A 102 10.02 5.59 -8.96
C ALA A 102 9.23 6.53 -8.04
N LEU A 103 8.61 6.02 -6.96
CA LEU A 103 7.86 6.84 -6.01
C LEU A 103 8.75 7.87 -5.28
N GLN A 104 9.98 7.50 -4.92
CA GLN A 104 10.95 8.42 -4.30
C GLN A 104 11.37 9.57 -5.23
N SER A 105 11.31 9.37 -6.55
CA SER A 105 11.64 10.38 -7.56
C SER A 105 10.50 11.34 -7.88
N ILE A 106 9.26 11.03 -7.46
CA ILE A 106 8.08 11.83 -7.78
C ILE A 106 8.01 13.05 -6.86
N HIS A 107 7.81 14.22 -7.50
CA HIS A 107 7.56 15.49 -6.83
C HIS A 107 6.22 16.06 -7.31
N LEU A 108 5.46 16.59 -6.39
CA LEU A 108 4.22 17.31 -6.67
C LEU A 108 4.57 18.69 -7.24
N ARG A 109 3.61 19.33 -7.90
CA ARG A 109 3.82 20.66 -8.45
C ARG A 109 4.10 21.66 -7.32
N PRO A 110 5.11 22.52 -7.49
CA PRO A 110 5.40 23.57 -6.51
C PRO A 110 4.26 24.61 -6.45
N ASP A 111 4.25 25.42 -5.41
CA ASP A 111 3.33 26.54 -5.32
C ASP A 111 3.60 27.58 -6.42
N ILE A 112 2.55 28.35 -6.74
CA ILE A 112 2.66 29.45 -7.72
C ILE A 112 3.74 30.42 -7.25
N GLY A 113 4.75 30.63 -8.11
CA GLY A 113 5.89 31.52 -7.82
C GLY A 113 7.10 30.81 -7.19
N GLN A 114 7.05 29.49 -6.95
CA GLN A 114 8.21 28.72 -6.56
C GLN A 114 8.93 28.12 -7.79
N ASP A 115 10.21 27.83 -7.62
CA ASP A 115 11.03 27.16 -8.63
C ASP A 115 10.40 25.79 -9.00
N PRO A 116 10.23 25.47 -10.29
CA PRO A 116 9.70 24.18 -10.75
C PRO A 116 10.41 22.95 -10.18
N GLY A 117 11.66 23.08 -9.75
CA GLY A 117 12.44 22.00 -9.10
C GLY A 117 12.20 21.84 -7.60
N LYS A 118 11.39 22.69 -6.97
CA LYS A 118 11.16 22.70 -5.53
C LYS A 118 9.79 22.14 -5.09
N GLY A 119 9.15 21.34 -5.93
CA GLY A 119 7.93 20.64 -5.57
C GLY A 119 8.14 19.72 -4.35
N GLN A 120 7.10 19.55 -3.54
CA GLN A 120 7.15 18.62 -2.40
C GLN A 120 7.28 17.18 -2.90
N ALA A 121 8.20 16.41 -2.33
CA ALA A 121 8.32 15.00 -2.64
C ALA A 121 7.02 14.25 -2.28
N LEU A 122 6.66 13.26 -3.08
CA LEU A 122 5.56 12.36 -2.76
C LEU A 122 5.87 11.62 -1.48
N GLU A 123 4.95 11.67 -0.54
CA GLU A 123 5.02 10.87 0.68
C GLU A 123 4.27 9.54 0.45
N PHE A 124 4.76 8.45 1.03
CA PHE A 124 4.04 7.17 0.90
C PHE A 124 4.21 6.25 2.10
N ILE A 125 3.23 5.36 2.27
CA ILE A 125 3.23 4.27 3.23
C ILE A 125 2.85 3.00 2.47
N ILE A 126 3.77 2.03 2.39
CA ILE A 126 3.55 0.76 1.71
C ILE A 126 3.79 -0.40 2.68
N ALA A 127 2.84 -1.33 2.74
CA ALA A 127 3.00 -2.53 3.54
C ALA A 127 4.00 -3.51 2.90
N VAL A 128 4.87 -4.11 3.72
CA VAL A 128 5.82 -5.12 3.27
C VAL A 128 5.16 -6.51 3.31
N PRO A 129 5.21 -7.28 2.21
CA PRO A 129 4.68 -8.64 2.23
C PRO A 129 5.56 -9.57 3.08
N GLY A 130 4.91 -10.43 3.88
CA GLY A 130 5.61 -11.32 4.80
C GLY A 130 6.64 -12.25 4.16
N ARG A 131 6.46 -12.60 2.86
CA ARG A 131 7.44 -13.39 2.09
C ARG A 131 8.79 -12.70 1.93
N ARG A 132 8.85 -11.37 2.08
CA ARG A 132 10.07 -10.56 1.96
C ARG A 132 10.75 -10.26 3.29
N TYR A 133 10.18 -10.67 4.42
CA TYR A 133 10.76 -10.37 5.74
C TYR A 133 12.17 -10.95 5.93
N HIS A 134 12.50 -12.04 5.25
CA HIS A 134 13.84 -12.59 5.28
C HIS A 134 14.91 -11.65 4.69
N GLU A 135 14.52 -10.74 3.77
CA GLU A 135 15.42 -9.74 3.19
C GLU A 135 15.84 -8.68 4.23
N PHE A 136 15.09 -8.56 5.32
CA PHE A 136 15.29 -7.57 6.38
C PHE A 136 15.70 -8.23 7.72
N ALA A 137 16.03 -9.51 7.72
CA ALA A 137 16.26 -10.27 8.97
C ALA A 137 17.29 -9.60 9.87
N ASP A 138 18.43 -9.17 9.31
CA ASP A 138 19.49 -8.54 10.08
C ASP A 138 19.07 -7.18 10.70
N LEU A 139 18.28 -6.39 9.97
CA LEU A 139 17.75 -5.10 10.44
C LEU A 139 16.70 -5.31 11.54
N LEU A 140 15.95 -6.41 11.47
CA LEU A 140 14.85 -6.68 12.38
C LEU A 140 15.28 -7.42 13.65
N THR A 141 16.47 -8.01 13.70
CA THR A 141 16.97 -8.80 14.83
C THR A 141 16.87 -8.06 16.18
N PRO A 142 17.25 -6.78 16.31
CA PRO A 142 17.13 -6.07 17.59
C PRO A 142 15.67 -5.90 18.04
N LEU A 143 14.75 -5.74 17.09
CA LEU A 143 13.33 -5.57 17.37
C LEU A 143 12.62 -6.90 17.63
N GLN A 144 13.09 -7.99 17.03
CA GLN A 144 12.54 -9.33 17.26
C GLN A 144 12.68 -9.75 18.73
N ALA A 145 13.80 -9.46 19.36
CA ALA A 145 14.00 -9.74 20.79
C ALA A 145 12.99 -8.98 21.68
N GLN A 146 12.69 -7.73 21.32
CA GLN A 146 11.66 -6.94 22.01
C GLN A 146 10.26 -7.48 21.74
N CYS A 147 9.95 -7.87 20.50
CA CYS A 147 8.66 -8.47 20.13
C CYS A 147 8.40 -9.78 20.87
N ALA A 148 9.41 -10.63 21.05
CA ALA A 148 9.28 -11.93 21.71
C ALA A 148 8.85 -11.84 23.17
N THR A 149 9.17 -10.74 23.84
CA THR A 149 8.85 -10.50 25.27
C THR A 149 7.70 -9.52 25.47
N ALA A 150 7.17 -8.94 24.39
CA ALA A 150 6.14 -7.93 24.47
C ALA A 150 4.78 -8.52 24.90
N THR A 151 4.17 -7.92 25.91
CA THR A 151 2.80 -8.22 26.34
C THR A 151 1.77 -7.20 25.83
N THR A 152 2.25 -6.09 25.30
CA THR A 152 1.44 -5.00 24.72
C THR A 152 1.95 -4.65 23.35
N GLU A 153 1.17 -3.86 22.61
CA GLU A 153 1.60 -3.35 21.30
C GLU A 153 2.90 -2.56 21.43
N ILE A 154 3.86 -2.89 20.59
CA ILE A 154 5.11 -2.15 20.42
C ILE A 154 5.30 -1.73 18.97
N THR A 155 5.96 -0.60 18.78
CA THR A 155 6.40 -0.14 17.45
C THR A 155 7.86 0.23 17.51
N GLY A 156 8.60 -0.14 16.47
CA GLY A 156 10.00 0.24 16.30
C GLY A 156 10.23 0.77 14.89
N GLU A 157 11.35 1.46 14.71
CA GLU A 157 11.74 1.98 13.40
C GLU A 157 13.18 1.59 13.09
N VAL A 158 13.43 1.24 11.81
CA VAL A 158 14.77 1.03 11.27
C VAL A 158 14.89 1.76 9.93
N ALA A 159 16.10 2.22 9.60
CA ALA A 159 16.36 2.84 8.30
C ALA A 159 16.74 1.77 7.28
N TRP A 160 16.22 1.89 6.05
CA TRP A 160 16.56 1.03 4.94
C TRP A 160 16.48 1.80 3.62
N ASN A 161 17.59 1.90 2.89
CA ASN A 161 17.68 2.56 1.59
C ASN A 161 17.04 3.96 1.54
N GLY A 162 17.30 4.79 2.56
CA GLY A 162 16.73 6.14 2.65
C GLY A 162 15.25 6.17 3.05
N LEU A 163 14.65 5.02 3.29
CA LEU A 163 13.29 4.87 3.77
C LEU A 163 13.27 4.58 5.28
N ARG A 164 12.16 4.90 5.92
CA ARG A 164 11.86 4.47 7.29
C ARG A 164 11.02 3.20 7.23
N MET A 165 11.50 2.14 7.84
CA MET A 165 10.74 0.91 8.02
C MET A 165 10.14 0.89 9.41
N VAL A 166 8.82 0.95 9.51
CA VAL A 166 8.10 0.84 10.78
C VAL A 166 7.68 -0.61 10.99
N VAL A 167 8.04 -1.11 12.15
CA VAL A 167 7.68 -2.44 12.64
C VAL A 167 6.59 -2.27 13.70
N ALA A 168 5.43 -2.88 13.50
CA ALA A 168 4.37 -2.90 14.50
C ALA A 168 4.09 -4.35 14.92
N HIS A 169 4.15 -4.60 16.21
CA HIS A 169 3.86 -5.89 16.81
C HIS A 169 2.77 -5.73 17.87
N ASP A 170 1.62 -6.34 17.63
CA ASP A 170 0.51 -6.43 18.58
C ASP A 170 0.27 -7.91 18.91
N PRO A 171 0.69 -8.37 20.10
CA PRO A 171 0.53 -9.77 20.50
C PRO A 171 -0.93 -10.26 20.43
N ALA A 172 -1.89 -9.41 20.78
CA ALA A 172 -3.31 -9.78 20.76
C ALA A 172 -3.84 -10.01 19.34
N VAL A 173 -3.39 -9.19 18.37
CA VAL A 173 -3.75 -9.36 16.95
C VAL A 173 -3.07 -10.61 16.40
N ILE A 174 -1.79 -10.82 16.70
CA ILE A 174 -1.03 -11.98 16.24
C ILE A 174 -1.67 -13.28 16.76
N GLN A 175 -2.03 -13.32 18.03
CA GLN A 175 -2.69 -14.49 18.62
C GLN A 175 -4.00 -14.81 17.88
N LYS A 176 -4.88 -13.83 17.69
CA LYS A 176 -6.16 -14.02 16.97
C LYS A 176 -5.95 -14.53 15.54
N VAL A 177 -4.97 -13.98 14.83
CA VAL A 177 -4.67 -14.37 13.44
C VAL A 177 -4.05 -15.76 13.40
N SER A 178 -3.18 -16.12 14.36
CA SER A 178 -2.59 -17.45 14.49
C SER A 178 -3.62 -18.51 14.79
N GLU A 179 -4.54 -18.25 15.73
CA GLU A 179 -5.65 -19.12 16.05
C GLU A 179 -6.56 -19.38 14.83
N ALA A 180 -6.95 -18.30 14.12
CA ALA A 180 -7.77 -18.41 12.92
C ALA A 180 -7.07 -19.16 11.77
N ALA A 181 -5.75 -19.07 11.67
CA ALA A 181 -4.96 -19.73 10.65
C ALA A 181 -4.54 -21.17 11.01
N GLY A 182 -4.77 -21.61 12.25
CA GLY A 182 -4.33 -22.91 12.77
C GLY A 182 -2.81 -23.10 12.77
N ARG A 183 -2.04 -22.01 12.81
CA ARG A 183 -0.56 -22.00 12.79
C ARG A 183 -0.02 -20.76 13.49
N ASP A 184 1.16 -20.89 14.06
CA ASP A 184 1.88 -19.76 14.66
C ASP A 184 2.34 -18.75 13.57
N LEU A 185 1.85 -17.53 13.67
CA LEU A 185 2.17 -16.43 12.76
C LEU A 185 2.93 -15.31 13.47
N MET A 186 3.88 -15.63 14.33
CA MET A 186 4.73 -14.70 15.09
C MET A 186 5.50 -13.70 14.21
N ARG A 187 4.79 -12.96 13.35
CA ARG A 187 5.40 -11.98 12.46
C ARG A 187 4.82 -10.59 12.66
N PRO A 188 5.66 -9.60 13.01
CA PRO A 188 5.24 -8.21 13.08
C PRO A 188 4.80 -7.68 11.72
N ALA A 189 3.96 -6.65 11.72
CA ALA A 189 3.62 -5.93 10.49
C ALA A 189 4.73 -4.94 10.14
N LEU A 190 5.20 -4.98 8.90
CA LEU A 190 6.21 -4.05 8.37
C LEU A 190 5.59 -3.08 7.38
N ARG A 191 5.97 -1.81 7.48
CA ARG A 191 5.61 -0.76 6.52
C ARG A 191 6.83 0.09 6.18
N LEU A 192 6.96 0.43 4.91
CA LEU A 192 7.94 1.39 4.41
C LEU A 192 7.29 2.76 4.31
N LEU A 193 7.95 3.76 4.86
CA LEU A 193 7.50 5.14 4.86
C LEU A 193 8.55 6.05 4.21
N HIS A 194 8.07 6.97 3.40
CA HIS A 194 8.84 8.06 2.84
C HIS A 194 8.14 9.39 3.14
N GLY A 195 8.85 10.36 3.67
CA GLY A 195 8.33 11.69 3.99
C GLY A 195 8.65 12.15 5.41
N ALA A 196 8.94 13.43 5.55
CA ALA A 196 9.17 14.07 6.84
C ALA A 196 7.84 14.27 7.57
N GLY A 197 7.72 13.74 8.77
CA GLY A 197 6.53 13.94 9.62
C GLY A 197 5.45 12.87 9.52
N LEU A 198 5.63 11.83 8.70
CA LEU A 198 4.76 10.66 8.78
C LEU A 198 5.02 9.91 10.09
N HIS A 199 4.05 9.95 10.98
CA HIS A 199 4.02 9.13 12.18
C HIS A 199 3.03 7.98 11.96
N ALA A 200 3.37 6.79 12.43
CA ALA A 200 2.43 5.68 12.50
C ALA A 200 1.41 5.99 13.60
N ASP A 201 0.37 6.76 13.26
CA ASP A 201 -0.66 7.13 14.22
C ASP A 201 -1.50 5.91 14.60
N ARG A 202 -1.53 5.64 15.89
CA ARG A 202 -2.18 4.49 16.52
C ARG A 202 -3.70 4.65 16.68
N GLY A 203 -4.25 5.85 16.41
CA GLY A 203 -5.56 6.25 16.95
C GLY A 203 -6.78 6.01 16.07
N GLN A 204 -6.68 6.08 14.77
CA GLN A 204 -7.88 6.24 13.92
C GLN A 204 -8.60 4.97 13.50
N ARG A 205 -8.03 3.78 13.68
CA ARG A 205 -8.71 2.52 13.30
C ARG A 205 -9.68 1.96 14.34
N ARG A 206 -9.65 2.41 15.59
CA ARG A 206 -10.53 1.88 16.65
C ARG A 206 -11.94 2.47 16.71
N GLN A 207 -12.20 3.60 16.04
CA GLN A 207 -13.52 4.26 16.11
C GLN A 207 -14.51 3.87 15.00
N ARG A 208 -14.17 3.04 14.05
CA ARG A 208 -15.06 2.65 12.94
C ARG A 208 -15.54 1.18 12.98
N ALA A 209 -15.29 0.44 14.06
CA ALA A 209 -15.75 -0.93 14.26
C ALA A 209 -16.61 -1.07 15.54
N ALA A 210 -17.43 -0.06 15.84
CA ALA A 210 -18.50 -0.11 16.84
C ALA A 210 -19.82 0.27 16.19
#